data_ea850b4228462a238125eac80c1b3a34
#
_entry.id   ea850b4228462a238125eac80c1b3a34
#
_cell.length_a   1.000
_cell.length_b   1.000
_cell.length_c   1.000
_cell.angle_alpha   90.00
_cell.angle_beta   90.00
_cell.angle_gamma   90.00
#
_symmetry.space_group_name_H-M   'P 1'
#
loop_
_entity.id
_entity.type
_entity.pdbx_description
1 polymer ?
#
loop_
_entity_poly.entity_id
_entity_poly.type
_entity_poly.pdbx_seq_one_letter_code
_entity_poly.pdbx_strand_id
1 'polypeptide(L)'
;EGSDKYNHDLIVDNHKYKKIEVKTKRRKYDPRPDWQVSIAKTSKHQNPDLYIFTSITFGRHIGEGRDRIYYEPKSIWITGQMQPKEYFAKARLCQKGKPDPDRRGRTNDFETHVEMYNMNIEDLEPLDVSLLPQKQ
;
A
#
# COMPACT_ATOMS: atom_id res chain seq x y z
N GLU A 1 -6.73 -4.16 -24.62
CA GLU A 1 -6.24 -2.81 -24.61
C GLU A 1 -6.77 -1.99 -23.45
N GLY A 2 -8.07 -1.79 -23.33
CA GLY A 2 -8.61 -0.98 -22.24
C GLY A 2 -8.35 -1.53 -20.85
N SER A 3 -8.29 -2.85 -20.72
CA SER A 3 -8.10 -3.47 -19.41
C SER A 3 -6.67 -3.32 -18.88
N ASP A 4 -5.68 -3.25 -19.78
CA ASP A 4 -4.29 -3.20 -19.36
C ASP A 4 -3.96 -1.95 -18.55
N LYS A 5 -4.51 -0.82 -18.93
CA LYS A 5 -4.18 0.43 -18.25
C LYS A 5 -4.68 0.48 -16.80
N TYR A 6 -5.56 -0.44 -16.39
CA TYR A 6 -6.08 -0.51 -15.04
C TYR A 6 -5.42 -1.60 -14.20
N ASN A 7 -4.50 -2.36 -14.77
CA ASN A 7 -3.87 -3.48 -14.08
C ASN A 7 -2.53 -3.10 -13.45
N HIS A 8 -1.99 -1.96 -13.79
CA HIS A 8 -0.71 -1.51 -13.29
C HIS A 8 -0.57 0.01 -13.46
N ASP A 9 0.29 0.58 -12.64
CA ASP A 9 0.59 2.02 -12.68
C ASP A 9 1.82 2.33 -13.52
N LEU A 10 2.80 1.44 -13.52
CA LEU A 10 4.09 1.65 -14.18
C LEU A 10 4.48 0.44 -15.00
N ILE A 11 5.21 0.71 -16.07
CA ILE A 11 5.88 -0.33 -16.85
C ILE A 11 7.37 -0.05 -16.79
N VAL A 12 8.15 -1.07 -16.42
CA VAL A 12 9.59 -0.96 -16.31
C VAL A 12 10.23 -1.89 -17.36
N ASP A 13 10.88 -1.29 -18.35
CA ASP A 13 11.53 -2.06 -19.40
C ASP A 13 12.79 -2.75 -18.85
N ASN A 14 13.09 -3.93 -19.40
CA ASN A 14 14.31 -4.66 -19.11
C ASN A 14 14.50 -5.00 -17.63
N HIS A 15 13.38 -5.17 -16.91
CA HIS A 15 13.39 -5.62 -15.53
C HIS A 15 12.47 -6.82 -15.36
N LYS A 16 12.76 -7.68 -14.37
CA LYS A 16 11.93 -8.85 -14.12
C LYS A 16 10.50 -8.49 -13.68
N TYR A 17 10.33 -7.32 -13.07
CA TYR A 17 9.02 -6.79 -12.72
C TYR A 17 8.67 -5.70 -13.73
N LYS A 18 7.87 -6.05 -14.73
CA LYS A 18 7.53 -5.11 -15.80
C LYS A 18 6.32 -4.26 -15.49
N LYS A 19 5.32 -4.86 -14.87
CA LYS A 19 4.06 -4.18 -14.55
C LYS A 19 4.02 -3.94 -13.04
N ILE A 20 4.06 -2.68 -12.64
CA ILE A 20 4.14 -2.31 -11.23
C ILE A 20 2.90 -1.52 -10.85
N GLU A 21 2.28 -1.91 -9.75
CA GLU A 21 1.16 -1.19 -9.16
C GLU A 21 1.65 -0.52 -7.88
N VAL A 22 1.46 0.79 -7.77
CA VAL A 22 1.86 1.56 -6.59
C VAL A 22 0.63 1.77 -5.73
N LYS A 23 0.72 1.36 -4.46
CA LYS A 23 -0.35 1.55 -3.47
C LYS A 23 0.12 2.56 -2.45
N THR A 24 -0.63 3.65 -2.31
CA THR A 24 -0.23 4.79 -1.48
C THR A 24 -1.21 5.01 -0.34
N LYS A 25 -0.69 5.22 0.86
CA LYS A 25 -1.49 5.69 1.99
C LYS A 25 -1.10 7.11 2.36
N ARG A 26 -2.10 7.93 2.64
CA ARG A 26 -1.91 9.28 3.17
C ARG A 26 -2.06 9.24 4.68
N ARG A 27 -1.12 9.85 5.39
CA ARG A 27 -1.07 9.76 6.86
C ARG A 27 -0.70 11.10 7.47
N LYS A 28 -1.03 11.27 8.76
CA LYS A 28 -0.59 12.41 9.56
C LYS A 28 0.84 12.23 10.07
N TYR A 29 1.26 11.01 10.24
CA TYR A 29 2.55 10.68 10.86
C TYR A 29 3.35 9.78 9.93
N ASP A 30 4.68 9.80 10.11
CA ASP A 30 5.55 8.90 9.37
C ASP A 30 5.22 7.45 9.71
N PRO A 31 5.31 6.55 8.73
CA PRO A 31 4.89 5.17 8.95
C PRO A 31 5.77 4.46 9.95
N ARG A 32 5.16 3.56 10.72
CA ARG A 32 5.85 2.71 11.69
C ARG A 32 5.85 1.27 11.20
N PRO A 33 6.83 0.46 11.61
CA PRO A 33 6.90 -0.93 11.15
C PRO A 33 5.65 -1.76 11.45
N ASP A 34 4.95 -1.47 12.54
CA ASP A 34 3.75 -2.21 12.94
C ASP A 34 2.46 -1.67 12.29
N TRP A 35 2.55 -0.62 11.50
CA TRP A 35 1.42 -0.13 10.72
C TRP A 35 1.23 -0.99 9.48
N GLN A 36 0.03 -0.96 8.90
CA GLN A 36 -0.29 -1.82 7.79
C GLN A 36 -0.35 -1.09 6.47
N VAL A 37 -0.11 -1.86 5.41
CA VAL A 37 -0.49 -1.52 4.04
C VAL A 37 -1.75 -2.31 3.71
N SER A 38 -2.49 -1.86 2.69
CA SER A 38 -3.78 -2.46 2.37
C SER A 38 -3.98 -2.55 0.87
N ILE A 39 -4.63 -3.62 0.43
CA ILE A 39 -5.13 -3.75 -0.93
C ILE A 39 -6.61 -4.11 -0.82
N ALA A 40 -7.47 -3.30 -1.41
CA ALA A 40 -8.90 -3.57 -1.38
C ALA A 40 -9.19 -4.88 -2.10
N LYS A 41 -10.13 -5.65 -1.56
CA LYS A 41 -10.51 -6.93 -2.16
C LYS A 41 -10.96 -6.74 -3.62
N THR A 42 -11.62 -5.63 -3.91
CA THR A 42 -12.07 -5.32 -5.27
C THR A 42 -10.91 -5.12 -6.25
N SER A 43 -9.71 -4.84 -5.74
CA SER A 43 -8.52 -4.67 -6.58
C SER A 43 -7.73 -5.96 -6.76
N LYS A 44 -8.13 -7.06 -6.13
CA LYS A 44 -7.39 -8.32 -6.22
C LYS A 44 -7.35 -8.87 -7.64
N HIS A 45 -8.33 -8.51 -8.48
CA HIS A 45 -8.35 -8.94 -9.88
C HIS A 45 -7.24 -8.31 -10.71
N GLN A 46 -6.67 -7.20 -10.27
CA GLN A 46 -5.50 -6.62 -10.90
C GLN A 46 -4.34 -7.59 -10.77
N ASN A 47 -3.53 -7.69 -11.80
CA ASN A 47 -2.46 -8.69 -11.82
C ASN A 47 -1.14 -8.05 -12.22
N PRO A 48 -0.59 -7.15 -11.39
CA PRO A 48 0.75 -6.62 -11.66
C PRO A 48 1.81 -7.66 -11.34
N ASP A 49 3.02 -7.41 -11.78
CA ASP A 49 4.16 -8.25 -11.41
C ASP A 49 4.64 -7.95 -10.01
N LEU A 50 4.40 -6.72 -9.53
CA LEU A 50 4.90 -6.26 -8.25
C LEU A 50 4.01 -5.16 -7.70
N TYR A 51 3.76 -5.18 -6.39
CA TYR A 51 3.23 -4.05 -5.66
C TYR A 51 4.37 -3.29 -5.00
N ILE A 52 4.35 -1.97 -5.12
CA ILE A 52 5.20 -1.09 -4.32
C ILE A 52 4.29 -0.29 -3.41
N PHE A 53 4.63 -0.25 -2.13
CA PHE A 53 3.83 0.45 -1.13
C PHE A 53 4.52 1.73 -0.71
N THR A 54 3.76 2.82 -0.70
CA THR A 54 4.25 4.12 -0.32
C THR A 54 3.37 4.73 0.75
N SER A 55 3.92 5.67 1.50
CA SER A 55 3.19 6.44 2.49
C SER A 55 3.59 7.90 2.34
N ILE A 56 2.60 8.79 2.32
CA ILE A 56 2.84 10.22 2.28
C ILE A 56 2.40 10.80 3.61
N THR A 57 3.32 11.50 4.27
CA THR A 57 3.04 12.16 5.54
C THR A 57 2.68 13.62 5.27
N PHE A 58 1.57 14.06 5.83
CA PHE A 58 1.07 15.41 5.66
C PHE A 58 1.14 16.18 6.97
N GLY A 59 1.43 17.48 6.88
CA GLY A 59 1.53 18.33 8.05
C GLY A 59 0.19 18.74 8.61
N ARG A 60 -0.87 18.69 7.80
CA ARG A 60 -2.18 19.17 8.21
C ARG A 60 -3.28 18.39 7.50
N HIS A 61 -4.42 18.25 8.18
CA HIS A 61 -5.61 17.68 7.57
C HIS A 61 -6.85 18.39 8.10
N ILE A 62 -7.94 18.30 7.34
CA ILE A 62 -9.26 18.82 7.72
C ILE A 62 -10.25 17.65 7.60
N GLY A 63 -11.15 17.52 8.57
CA GLY A 63 -12.15 16.47 8.56
C GLY A 63 -11.68 15.19 9.22
N GLU A 64 -12.58 14.22 9.26
CA GLU A 64 -12.33 12.95 9.90
C GLU A 64 -12.72 11.80 8.98
N GLY A 65 -12.12 10.63 9.23
CA GLY A 65 -12.46 9.41 8.52
C GLY A 65 -12.24 9.51 7.03
N ARG A 66 -13.22 9.04 6.27
CA ARG A 66 -13.12 8.97 4.80
C ARG A 66 -13.13 10.34 4.14
N ASP A 67 -13.71 11.34 4.79
CA ASP A 67 -13.84 12.69 4.23
C ASP A 67 -12.67 13.57 4.58
N ARG A 68 -11.63 13.00 5.19
CA ARG A 68 -10.43 13.75 5.56
C ARG A 68 -9.72 14.25 4.33
N ILE A 69 -9.35 15.53 4.34
CA ILE A 69 -8.57 16.15 3.29
C ILE A 69 -7.20 16.52 3.86
N TYR A 70 -6.15 16.10 3.16
CA TYR A 70 -4.78 16.30 3.59
C TYR A 70 -4.12 17.47 2.87
N TYR A 71 -3.32 18.23 3.61
CA TYR A 71 -2.59 19.38 3.11
C TYR A 71 -1.14 19.31 3.55
N GLU A 72 -0.29 20.01 2.82
CA GLU A 72 1.12 20.22 3.18
C GLU A 72 1.88 18.90 3.25
N PRO A 73 2.12 18.26 2.10
CA PRO A 73 2.92 17.04 2.11
C PRO A 73 4.32 17.36 2.62
N LYS A 74 4.83 16.53 3.54
CA LYS A 74 6.12 16.72 4.18
C LYS A 74 7.14 15.66 3.78
N SER A 75 6.72 14.41 3.70
CA SER A 75 7.65 13.33 3.39
C SER A 75 6.95 12.22 2.65
N ILE A 76 7.72 11.52 1.82
CA ILE A 76 7.26 10.36 1.07
C ILE A 76 8.16 9.20 1.46
N TRP A 77 7.52 8.09 1.80
CA TRP A 77 8.22 6.87 2.22
C TRP A 77 7.87 5.75 1.27
N ILE A 78 8.88 5.02 0.80
CA ILE A 78 8.64 3.74 0.15
C ILE A 78 8.78 2.68 1.24
N THR A 79 7.65 2.12 1.65
CA THR A 79 7.61 1.25 2.83
C THR A 79 7.99 -0.19 2.51
N GLY A 80 7.94 -0.58 1.23
CA GLY A 80 8.36 -1.91 0.82
C GLY A 80 7.68 -2.35 -0.45
N GLN A 81 7.91 -3.60 -0.80
CA GLN A 81 7.34 -4.21 -1.99
C GLN A 81 6.94 -5.66 -1.70
N MET A 82 6.10 -6.21 -2.57
CA MET A 82 5.72 -7.61 -2.49
C MET A 82 5.08 -8.04 -3.81
N GLN A 83 5.41 -9.25 -4.26
CA GLN A 83 4.73 -9.83 -5.41
C GLN A 83 3.28 -10.20 -5.02
N PRO A 84 2.33 -10.10 -5.96
CA PRO A 84 0.93 -10.35 -5.64
C PRO A 84 0.68 -11.72 -5.00
N LYS A 85 1.27 -12.76 -5.56
CA LYS A 85 1.07 -14.12 -5.06
C LYS A 85 1.48 -14.22 -3.59
N GLU A 86 2.64 -13.65 -3.25
CA GLU A 86 3.14 -13.66 -1.89
C GLU A 86 2.28 -12.80 -0.98
N TYR A 87 1.89 -11.64 -1.46
CA TYR A 87 1.06 -10.72 -0.67
C TYR A 87 -0.25 -11.40 -0.25
N PHE A 88 -0.97 -11.96 -1.19
CA PHE A 88 -2.27 -12.56 -0.90
C PHE A 88 -2.17 -13.88 -0.13
N ALA A 89 -1.01 -14.53 -0.17
CA ALA A 89 -0.78 -15.72 0.65
C ALA A 89 -0.56 -15.36 2.13
N LYS A 90 0.01 -14.18 2.41
CA LYS A 90 0.38 -13.77 3.77
C LYS A 90 -0.54 -12.74 4.38
N ALA A 91 -1.25 -11.97 3.57
CA ALA A 91 -2.08 -10.87 4.06
C ALA A 91 -3.30 -11.38 4.81
N ARG A 92 -3.77 -10.53 5.74
CA ARG A 92 -4.99 -10.80 6.50
C ARG A 92 -6.19 -10.23 5.76
N LEU A 93 -7.24 -11.02 5.63
CA LEU A 93 -8.51 -10.50 5.11
C LEU A 93 -9.23 -9.78 6.25
N CYS A 94 -9.45 -8.48 6.06
CA CYS A 94 -10.17 -7.65 7.01
C CYS A 94 -11.57 -7.40 6.47
N GLN A 95 -12.58 -7.84 7.18
CA GLN A 95 -13.96 -7.76 6.72
C GLN A 95 -14.52 -6.36 6.93
N LYS A 96 -15.38 -5.96 6.01
CA LYS A 96 -16.07 -4.67 6.10
C LYS A 96 -16.82 -4.56 7.42
N GLY A 97 -16.68 -3.41 8.09
CA GLY A 97 -17.36 -3.14 9.34
C GLY A 97 -16.74 -3.82 10.54
N LYS A 98 -15.57 -4.41 10.40
CA LYS A 98 -14.87 -5.07 11.50
C LYS A 98 -13.43 -4.57 11.60
N PRO A 99 -12.86 -4.57 12.81
CA PRO A 99 -11.45 -4.19 12.97
C PRO A 99 -10.53 -5.24 12.36
N ASP A 100 -9.28 -4.81 12.08
CA ASP A 100 -8.23 -5.73 11.64
C ASP A 100 -8.03 -6.80 12.72
N PRO A 101 -8.03 -8.09 12.34
CA PRO A 101 -7.81 -9.16 13.32
C PRO A 101 -6.45 -9.12 13.99
N ASP A 102 -5.43 -8.54 13.34
CA ASP A 102 -4.12 -8.39 13.97
C ASP A 102 -3.99 -7.01 14.59
N ARG A 103 -3.99 -6.96 15.91
CA ARG A 103 -3.95 -5.72 16.67
C ARG A 103 -2.62 -5.53 17.41
N ARG A 104 -1.57 -6.17 16.93
CA ARG A 104 -0.24 -6.09 17.55
C ARG A 104 0.17 -4.63 17.76
N GLY A 105 0.43 -4.25 19.01
CA GLY A 105 0.93 -2.93 19.34
C GLY A 105 0.00 -1.77 19.01
N ARG A 106 -1.20 -2.05 18.50
CA ARG A 106 -2.15 -1.01 18.12
C ARG A 106 -3.27 -0.91 19.14
N THR A 107 -3.71 0.32 19.37
CA THR A 107 -4.77 0.59 20.33
C THR A 107 -6.07 1.02 19.68
N ASN A 108 -6.05 1.38 18.39
CA ASN A 108 -7.26 1.83 17.71
C ASN A 108 -8.08 0.65 17.23
N ASP A 109 -9.38 0.85 17.16
CA ASP A 109 -10.34 -0.14 16.70
C ASP A 109 -10.92 0.25 15.34
N PHE A 110 -10.09 0.86 14.50
CA PHE A 110 -10.53 1.32 13.20
C PHE A 110 -11.14 0.18 12.39
N GLU A 111 -12.35 0.40 11.89
CA GLU A 111 -13.07 -0.56 11.07
C GLU A 111 -12.91 -0.19 9.61
N THR A 112 -12.74 -1.19 8.75
CA THR A 112 -12.61 -0.91 7.33
C THR A 112 -13.97 -0.61 6.71
N HIS A 113 -13.97 0.26 5.71
CA HIS A 113 -15.18 0.59 4.96
C HIS A 113 -15.45 -0.41 3.83
N VAL A 114 -14.45 -1.15 3.43
CA VAL A 114 -14.55 -2.21 2.42
C VAL A 114 -13.68 -3.38 2.87
N GLU A 115 -13.92 -4.55 2.31
CA GLU A 115 -13.02 -5.67 2.59
C GLU A 115 -11.63 -5.38 2.04
N MET A 116 -10.62 -5.66 2.84
CA MET A 116 -9.23 -5.38 2.51
C MET A 116 -8.32 -6.53 2.88
N TYR A 117 -7.23 -6.66 2.14
CA TYR A 117 -6.12 -7.52 2.52
C TYR A 117 -5.02 -6.64 3.12
N ASN A 118 -4.74 -6.82 4.40
CA ASN A 118 -3.77 -6.01 5.13
C ASN A 118 -2.52 -6.82 5.45
N MET A 119 -1.37 -6.11 5.45
CA MET A 119 -0.10 -6.68 5.87
C MET A 119 0.68 -5.60 6.61
N ASN A 120 1.43 -5.98 7.64
CA ASN A 120 2.24 -5.02 8.36
C ASN A 120 3.46 -4.63 7.52
N ILE A 121 3.88 -3.37 7.65
CA ILE A 121 5.02 -2.86 6.89
C ILE A 121 6.26 -3.71 7.15
N GLU A 122 6.49 -4.11 8.39
CA GLU A 122 7.66 -4.92 8.76
C GLU A 122 7.71 -6.27 8.05
N ASP A 123 6.60 -6.74 7.52
CA ASP A 123 6.52 -8.02 6.81
C ASP A 123 6.70 -7.89 5.30
N LEU A 124 6.83 -6.66 4.81
CA LEU A 124 7.11 -6.42 3.39
C LEU A 124 8.59 -6.65 3.08
N GLU A 125 8.87 -6.90 1.82
CA GLU A 125 10.27 -6.93 1.36
C GLU A 125 10.79 -5.51 1.17
N PRO A 126 12.09 -5.29 1.38
CA PRO A 126 12.69 -3.99 1.05
C PRO A 126 12.59 -3.69 -0.44
N LEU A 127 12.53 -2.41 -0.78
CA LEU A 127 12.48 -1.99 -2.18
C LEU A 127 13.70 -2.50 -2.94
N ASP A 128 13.45 -3.06 -4.11
CA ASP A 128 14.51 -3.43 -5.03
C ASP A 128 15.06 -2.15 -5.67
N VAL A 129 16.25 -1.73 -5.25
CA VAL A 129 16.82 -0.45 -5.69
C VAL A 129 17.15 -0.44 -7.18
N SER A 130 17.21 -1.60 -7.84
CA SER A 130 17.41 -1.63 -9.29
C SER A 130 16.23 -1.07 -10.06
N LEU A 131 15.07 -0.88 -9.39
CA LEU A 131 13.92 -0.24 -10.00
C LEU A 131 14.06 1.28 -10.07
N LEU A 132 15.00 1.86 -9.32
CA LEU A 132 15.18 3.31 -9.31
C LEU A 132 16.03 3.73 -10.50
N PRO A 133 15.83 4.98 -11.01
CA PRO A 133 16.70 5.50 -12.06
C PRO A 133 18.14 5.47 -11.63
N GLN A 134 19.02 5.01 -12.51
CA GLN A 134 20.45 4.93 -12.21
C GLN A 134 21.12 6.26 -12.53
N LYS A 135 21.98 6.70 -11.64
CA LYS A 135 22.76 7.91 -11.84
C LYS A 135 23.87 7.61 -12.83
N GLN A 136 24.05 8.50 -13.80
CA GLN A 136 25.08 8.34 -14.82
C GLN A 136 26.23 9.29 -14.60
#